data_5def8b3994a68efe7a1639f2766d93ef
#
_entry.id   5def8b3994a68efe7a1639f2766d93ef
#
_cell.length_a   1.000
_cell.length_b   1.000
_cell.length_c   1.000
_cell.angle_alpha   90.00
_cell.angle_beta   90.00
_cell.angle_gamma   90.00
#
_symmetry.space_group_name_H-M   'P 1'
#
loop_
_entity.id
_entity.type
_entity.pdbx_description
1 polymer ?
#
loop_
_entity_poly.entity_id
_entity_poly.type
_entity_poly.pdbx_seq_one_letter_code
_entity_poly.pdbx_strand_id
1 'polypeptide(L)'
;TGHYPLTLQALLDKEASAVHVFLTLRLPRTVMALITGCGIGAAGMIYQMVFKNPLAAPDIIGVSSGASTGAAAAILFLHASSAGITTFAFVGGLTAVCLSLLLSRLSAERNLSSLILSGIAVNALAQAALMALKFTADPEKELASIEYWIMGSLGSVTASRLPLPLVLVFAGIAVLAVFYRQFLFLTLDEEEARMLGTPVTLLRLLALTVATLIVAAIVSITGIISFVGLLAPH
;
A
#
# COMPACT_ATOMS: atom_id res chain seq x y z
N THR A 1 -19.64 10.59 -12.64
CA THR A 1 -19.05 10.49 -13.97
C THR A 1 -18.90 9.02 -14.35
N GLY A 2 -19.66 8.53 -15.28
CA GLY A 2 -19.67 7.17 -15.83
C GLY A 2 -20.63 7.14 -17.02
N HIS A 3 -20.42 6.23 -17.98
CA HIS A 3 -21.23 6.13 -19.17
C HIS A 3 -22.72 5.84 -18.90
N TYR A 4 -23.05 5.21 -17.78
CA TYR A 4 -24.45 4.97 -17.40
C TYR A 4 -25.03 6.19 -16.68
N PRO A 5 -26.12 6.81 -17.17
CA PRO A 5 -26.75 7.96 -16.54
C PRO A 5 -27.52 7.51 -15.30
N LEU A 6 -26.91 7.67 -14.14
CA LEU A 6 -27.50 7.34 -12.85
C LEU A 6 -28.19 8.59 -12.30
N THR A 7 -29.53 8.61 -12.31
CA THR A 7 -30.33 9.66 -11.72
C THR A 7 -30.80 9.27 -10.33
N LEU A 8 -30.95 10.28 -9.46
CA LEU A 8 -31.48 10.05 -8.10
C LEU A 8 -32.88 9.43 -8.15
N GLN A 9 -33.65 9.80 -9.15
CA GLN A 9 -35.01 9.32 -9.36
C GLN A 9 -35.02 7.81 -9.68
N ALA A 10 -34.15 7.34 -10.60
CA ALA A 10 -34.03 5.91 -10.92
C ALA A 10 -33.60 5.05 -9.71
N LEU A 11 -32.83 5.61 -8.78
CA LEU A 11 -32.46 4.95 -7.53
C LEU A 11 -33.64 4.93 -6.54
N LEU A 12 -34.42 6.01 -6.44
CA LEU A 12 -35.62 6.08 -5.58
C LEU A 12 -36.73 5.15 -6.09
N ASP A 13 -36.89 5.06 -7.41
CA ASP A 13 -37.83 4.16 -8.08
C ASP A 13 -37.36 2.70 -8.07
N LYS A 14 -36.17 2.43 -7.48
CA LYS A 14 -35.56 1.11 -7.37
C LYS A 14 -35.45 0.36 -8.70
N GLU A 15 -35.13 1.09 -9.78
CA GLU A 15 -34.84 0.43 -11.06
C GLU A 15 -33.70 -0.57 -10.89
N ALA A 16 -33.93 -1.84 -11.23
CA ALA A 16 -32.98 -2.92 -10.97
C ALA A 16 -31.59 -2.67 -11.58
N SER A 17 -31.52 -2.08 -12.78
CA SER A 17 -30.28 -1.71 -13.45
C SER A 17 -29.55 -0.57 -12.73
N ALA A 18 -30.25 0.46 -12.29
CA ALA A 18 -29.67 1.59 -11.57
C ALA A 18 -29.13 1.17 -10.20
N VAL A 19 -29.90 0.40 -9.45
CA VAL A 19 -29.50 -0.15 -8.15
C VAL A 19 -28.29 -1.07 -8.29
N HIS A 20 -28.28 -1.95 -9.29
CA HIS A 20 -27.16 -2.85 -9.55
C HIS A 20 -25.87 -2.08 -9.88
N VAL A 21 -25.91 -1.12 -10.81
CA VAL A 21 -24.75 -0.29 -11.16
C VAL A 21 -24.25 0.52 -9.96
N PHE A 22 -25.15 1.05 -9.13
CA PHE A 22 -24.78 1.81 -7.94
C PHE A 22 -24.07 0.91 -6.90
N LEU A 23 -24.70 -0.19 -6.50
CA LEU A 23 -24.20 -1.05 -5.42
C LEU A 23 -22.97 -1.88 -5.83
N THR A 24 -22.89 -2.30 -7.09
CA THR A 24 -21.84 -3.21 -7.55
C THR A 24 -20.61 -2.47 -8.09
N LEU A 25 -20.79 -1.29 -8.67
CA LEU A 25 -19.70 -0.58 -9.33
C LEU A 25 -19.37 0.76 -8.66
N ARG A 26 -20.35 1.65 -8.46
CA ARG A 26 -20.07 3.02 -8.01
C ARG A 26 -19.75 3.09 -6.53
N LEU A 27 -20.58 2.51 -5.69
CA LEU A 27 -20.40 2.53 -4.23
C LEU A 27 -19.07 1.90 -3.81
N PRO A 28 -18.69 0.69 -4.29
CA PRO A 28 -17.41 0.09 -3.95
C PRO A 28 -16.21 0.94 -4.35
N ARG A 29 -16.25 1.56 -5.54
CA ARG A 29 -15.16 2.43 -6.01
C ARG A 29 -15.04 3.70 -5.17
N THR A 30 -16.16 4.33 -4.82
CA THR A 30 -16.16 5.52 -3.96
C THR A 30 -15.65 5.21 -2.56
N VAL A 31 -16.11 4.11 -1.97
CA VAL A 31 -15.63 3.64 -0.66
C VAL A 31 -14.13 3.35 -0.72
N MET A 32 -13.67 2.63 -1.77
CA MET A 32 -12.25 2.34 -1.93
C MET A 32 -11.42 3.61 -2.13
N ALA A 33 -11.92 4.62 -2.85
CA ALA A 33 -11.24 5.91 -3.01
C ALA A 33 -11.03 6.62 -1.66
N LEU A 34 -12.06 6.63 -0.81
CA LEU A 34 -11.98 7.21 0.54
C LEU A 34 -10.99 6.44 1.42
N ILE A 35 -11.08 5.11 1.43
CA ILE A 35 -10.17 4.24 2.19
C ILE A 35 -8.73 4.43 1.73
N THR A 36 -8.51 4.51 0.42
CA THR A 36 -7.19 4.73 -0.17
C THR A 36 -6.62 6.08 0.24
N GLY A 37 -7.39 7.15 0.13
CA GLY A 37 -6.94 8.48 0.53
C GLY A 37 -6.60 8.57 2.01
N CYS A 38 -7.50 8.11 2.88
CA CYS A 38 -7.27 8.08 4.33
C CYS A 38 -6.11 7.15 4.72
N GLY A 39 -6.07 5.95 4.16
CA GLY A 39 -5.06 4.95 4.51
C GLY A 39 -3.66 5.31 4.04
N ILE A 40 -3.51 5.68 2.76
CA ILE A 40 -2.19 6.07 2.22
C ILE A 40 -1.75 7.41 2.83
N GLY A 41 -2.66 8.35 3.09
CA GLY A 41 -2.33 9.61 3.77
C GLY A 41 -1.84 9.38 5.20
N ALA A 42 -2.53 8.55 5.99
CA ALA A 42 -2.10 8.18 7.33
C ALA A 42 -0.75 7.44 7.33
N ALA A 43 -0.57 6.49 6.41
CA ALA A 43 0.70 5.80 6.24
C ALA A 43 1.82 6.77 5.86
N GLY A 44 1.57 7.67 4.91
CA GLY A 44 2.52 8.70 4.49
C GLY A 44 3.00 9.57 5.65
N MET A 45 2.07 10.04 6.49
CA MET A 45 2.41 10.79 7.70
C MET A 45 3.34 10.00 8.62
N ILE A 46 3.08 8.71 8.84
CA ILE A 46 3.94 7.85 9.65
C ILE A 46 5.33 7.72 9.03
N TYR A 47 5.43 7.53 7.71
CA TYR A 47 6.73 7.47 7.02
C TYR A 47 7.49 8.78 7.19
N GLN A 48 6.85 9.93 6.99
CA GLN A 48 7.49 11.23 7.17
C GLN A 48 7.97 11.47 8.60
N MET A 49 7.19 11.05 9.60
CA MET A 49 7.58 11.12 11.02
C MET A 49 8.77 10.20 11.33
N VAL A 50 8.69 8.93 10.93
CA VAL A 50 9.75 7.94 11.23
C VAL A 50 11.05 8.30 10.55
N PHE A 51 11.00 8.75 9.31
CA PHE A 51 12.19 9.13 8.54
C PHE A 51 12.63 10.57 8.77
N LYS A 52 11.88 11.35 9.56
CA LYS A 52 12.13 12.78 9.81
C LYS A 52 12.37 13.55 8.51
N ASN A 53 11.65 13.18 7.47
CA ASN A 53 11.80 13.72 6.14
C ASN A 53 10.41 13.93 5.51
N PRO A 54 10.01 15.16 5.18
CA PRO A 54 8.72 15.45 4.56
C PRO A 54 8.57 14.84 3.16
N LEU A 55 9.66 14.41 2.54
CA LEU A 55 9.65 13.74 1.24
C LEU A 55 9.58 12.21 1.36
N ALA A 56 9.50 11.66 2.58
CA ALA A 56 9.38 10.23 2.76
C ALA A 56 7.98 9.74 2.32
N ALA A 57 8.00 8.65 1.57
CA ALA A 57 6.81 7.97 1.08
C ALA A 57 6.92 6.46 1.33
N PRO A 58 5.81 5.72 1.32
CA PRO A 58 5.83 4.26 1.51
C PRO A 58 6.76 3.51 0.56
N ASP A 59 7.01 4.05 -0.62
CA ASP A 59 7.85 3.43 -1.66
C ASP A 59 9.34 3.34 -1.29
N ILE A 60 9.81 4.14 -0.31
CA ILE A 60 11.22 4.14 0.13
C ILE A 60 11.66 2.75 0.62
N ILE A 61 10.79 2.01 1.29
CA ILE A 61 11.12 0.65 1.79
C ILE A 61 10.62 -0.48 0.88
N GLY A 62 10.17 -0.15 -0.34
CA GLY A 62 9.95 -1.12 -1.41
C GLY A 62 8.59 -1.83 -1.39
N VAL A 63 7.56 -1.29 -0.69
CA VAL A 63 6.21 -1.92 -0.64
C VAL A 63 5.63 -2.07 -2.04
N SER A 64 5.59 -0.99 -2.82
CA SER A 64 4.97 -0.98 -4.15
C SER A 64 5.72 -1.84 -5.16
N SER A 65 7.05 -1.81 -5.14
CA SER A 65 7.88 -2.64 -6.03
C SER A 65 7.75 -4.12 -5.70
N GLY A 66 7.74 -4.48 -4.41
CA GLY A 66 7.48 -5.84 -3.96
C GLY A 66 6.09 -6.33 -4.35
N ALA A 67 5.07 -5.49 -4.20
CA ALA A 67 3.71 -5.80 -4.61
C ALA A 67 3.61 -6.02 -6.12
N SER A 68 4.28 -5.19 -6.93
CA SER A 68 4.32 -5.33 -8.38
C SER A 68 5.00 -6.62 -8.83
N THR A 69 6.12 -6.95 -8.19
CA THR A 69 6.83 -8.21 -8.46
C THR A 69 5.96 -9.42 -8.10
N GLY A 70 5.27 -9.38 -6.96
CA GLY A 70 4.34 -10.43 -6.54
C GLY A 70 3.17 -10.59 -7.50
N ALA A 71 2.56 -9.48 -7.93
CA ALA A 71 1.49 -9.49 -8.92
C ALA A 71 1.95 -10.05 -10.26
N ALA A 72 3.11 -9.60 -10.76
CA ALA A 72 3.69 -10.08 -12.01
C ALA A 72 3.99 -11.58 -11.97
N ALA A 73 4.57 -12.09 -10.87
CA ALA A 73 4.80 -13.51 -10.67
C ALA A 73 3.50 -14.33 -10.67
N ALA A 74 2.43 -13.81 -10.05
CA ALA A 74 1.13 -14.48 -10.03
C ALA A 74 0.49 -14.53 -11.42
N ILE A 75 0.61 -13.45 -12.21
CA ILE A 75 0.10 -13.39 -13.57
C ILE A 75 0.84 -14.39 -14.46
N LEU A 76 2.18 -14.37 -14.40
CA LEU A 76 3.05 -15.12 -15.31
C LEU A 76 3.06 -16.63 -15.01
N PHE A 77 3.30 -17.02 -13.75
CA PHE A 77 3.54 -18.43 -13.40
C PHE A 77 2.30 -19.18 -12.95
N LEU A 78 1.33 -18.48 -12.37
CA LEU A 78 0.16 -19.12 -11.78
C LEU A 78 -1.10 -18.91 -12.61
N HIS A 79 -1.06 -18.05 -13.65
CA HIS A 79 -2.25 -17.61 -14.40
C HIS A 79 -3.40 -17.29 -13.42
N ALA A 80 -3.05 -16.64 -12.33
CA ALA A 80 -3.87 -16.54 -11.13
C ALA A 80 -5.15 -15.75 -11.40
N SER A 81 -6.20 -16.13 -10.70
CA SER A 81 -7.42 -15.34 -10.64
C SER A 81 -7.09 -13.95 -10.02
N SER A 82 -7.99 -13.00 -10.20
CA SER A 82 -7.86 -11.68 -9.59
C SER A 82 -7.60 -11.71 -8.07
N ALA A 83 -8.18 -12.68 -7.35
CA ALA A 83 -7.92 -12.87 -5.92
C ALA A 83 -6.50 -13.38 -5.66
N GLY A 84 -6.01 -14.28 -6.51
CA GLY A 84 -4.63 -14.76 -6.45
C GLY A 84 -3.64 -13.63 -6.68
N ILE A 85 -3.83 -12.81 -7.71
CA ILE A 85 -2.98 -11.65 -7.99
C ILE A 85 -2.94 -10.70 -6.78
N THR A 86 -4.11 -10.40 -6.18
CA THR A 86 -4.21 -9.59 -4.96
C THR A 86 -3.40 -10.19 -3.81
N THR A 87 -3.52 -11.49 -3.57
CA THR A 87 -2.82 -12.18 -2.49
C THR A 87 -1.30 -12.13 -2.70
N PHE A 88 -0.83 -12.45 -3.90
CA PHE A 88 0.61 -12.42 -4.19
C PHE A 88 1.18 -10.99 -4.19
N ALA A 89 0.43 -10.00 -4.64
CA ALA A 89 0.82 -8.60 -4.51
C ALA A 89 0.96 -8.19 -3.03
N PHE A 90 -0.01 -8.55 -2.19
CA PHE A 90 0.03 -8.28 -0.75
C PHE A 90 1.24 -8.93 -0.08
N VAL A 91 1.45 -10.23 -0.33
CA VAL A 91 2.59 -10.98 0.20
C VAL A 91 3.92 -10.42 -0.32
N GLY A 92 4.00 -10.07 -1.61
CA GLY A 92 5.19 -9.48 -2.22
C GLY A 92 5.57 -8.14 -1.59
N GLY A 93 4.60 -7.27 -1.35
CA GLY A 93 4.81 -6.00 -0.65
C GLY A 93 5.32 -6.20 0.78
N LEU A 94 4.70 -7.11 1.55
CA LEU A 94 5.15 -7.45 2.90
C LEU A 94 6.55 -8.06 2.91
N THR A 95 6.84 -8.95 1.97
CA THR A 95 8.16 -9.59 1.84
C THR A 95 9.25 -8.55 1.60
N ALA A 96 9.03 -7.59 0.70
CA ALA A 96 9.98 -6.52 0.45
C ALA A 96 10.28 -5.71 1.72
N VAL A 97 9.26 -5.34 2.49
CA VAL A 97 9.45 -4.61 3.74
C VAL A 97 10.14 -5.46 4.80
N CYS A 98 9.76 -6.72 4.96
CA CYS A 98 10.45 -7.64 5.86
C CYS A 98 11.94 -7.77 5.52
N LEU A 99 12.28 -7.88 4.23
CA LEU A 99 13.67 -7.91 3.76
C LEU A 99 14.39 -6.60 4.06
N SER A 100 13.76 -5.44 3.83
CA SER A 100 14.35 -4.13 4.14
C SER A 100 14.64 -3.99 5.64
N LEU A 101 13.70 -4.38 6.50
CA LEU A 101 13.87 -4.37 7.94
C LEU A 101 14.95 -5.37 8.40
N LEU A 102 15.01 -6.55 7.80
CA LEU A 102 16.02 -7.57 8.11
C LEU A 102 17.41 -7.08 7.73
N LEU A 103 17.60 -6.58 6.51
CA LEU A 103 18.88 -6.03 6.05
C LEU A 103 19.34 -4.87 6.93
N SER A 104 18.43 -3.97 7.31
CA SER A 104 18.74 -2.89 8.24
C SER A 104 19.23 -3.39 9.61
N ARG A 105 18.69 -4.51 10.10
CA ARG A 105 19.14 -5.12 11.37
C ARG A 105 20.50 -5.81 11.28
N LEU A 106 20.87 -6.29 10.09
CA LEU A 106 22.16 -6.92 9.82
C LEU A 106 23.27 -5.90 9.59
N SER A 107 22.94 -4.64 9.38
CA SER A 107 23.92 -3.55 9.25
C SER A 107 24.65 -3.30 10.57
N ALA A 108 25.92 -2.94 10.47
CA ALA A 108 26.77 -2.61 11.62
C ALA A 108 26.23 -1.42 12.42
N GLU A 109 25.68 -0.44 11.73
CA GLU A 109 25.02 0.73 12.32
C GLU A 109 23.49 0.58 12.19
N ARG A 110 22.85 0.32 13.32
CA ARG A 110 21.38 0.16 13.40
C ARG A 110 20.68 1.52 13.50
N ASN A 111 20.94 2.40 12.53
CA ASN A 111 20.40 3.76 12.48
C ASN A 111 19.34 3.89 11.36
N LEU A 112 18.74 5.08 11.27
CA LEU A 112 17.71 5.39 10.28
C LEU A 112 18.26 5.34 8.86
N SER A 113 19.52 5.78 8.64
CA SER A 113 20.18 5.75 7.33
C SER A 113 20.35 4.31 6.81
N SER A 114 20.66 3.38 7.69
CA SER A 114 20.73 1.95 7.35
C SER A 114 19.38 1.40 6.87
N LEU A 115 18.28 1.83 7.48
CA LEU A 115 16.93 1.42 7.04
C LEU A 115 16.59 1.99 5.67
N ILE A 116 16.90 3.26 5.41
CA ILE A 116 16.70 3.89 4.10
C ILE A 116 17.51 3.17 3.02
N LEU A 117 18.79 2.92 3.28
CA LEU A 117 19.68 2.26 2.34
C LEU A 117 19.22 0.83 2.02
N SER A 118 18.80 0.09 3.07
CA SER A 118 18.22 -1.24 2.91
C SER A 118 16.95 -1.21 2.06
N GLY A 119 16.08 -0.22 2.29
CA GLY A 119 14.88 -0.01 1.50
C GLY A 119 15.18 0.24 0.02
N ILE A 120 16.15 1.13 -0.27
CA ILE A 120 16.59 1.42 -1.63
C ILE A 120 17.14 0.14 -2.31
N ALA A 121 17.96 -0.65 -1.60
CA ALA A 121 18.52 -1.88 -2.12
C ALA A 121 17.43 -2.91 -2.45
N VAL A 122 16.48 -3.13 -1.54
CA VAL A 122 15.35 -4.06 -1.76
C VAL A 122 14.44 -3.56 -2.89
N ASN A 123 14.19 -2.25 -2.96
CA ASN A 123 13.42 -1.66 -4.06
C ASN A 123 14.12 -1.93 -5.40
N ALA A 124 15.43 -1.71 -5.50
CA ALA A 124 16.20 -1.99 -6.71
C ALA A 124 16.16 -3.48 -7.10
N LEU A 125 16.27 -4.40 -6.13
CA LEU A 125 16.14 -5.83 -6.36
C LEU A 125 14.75 -6.22 -6.85
N ALA A 126 13.71 -5.70 -6.24
CA ALA A 126 12.32 -5.94 -6.66
C ALA A 126 12.06 -5.40 -8.07
N GLN A 127 12.56 -4.21 -8.40
CA GLN A 127 12.48 -3.64 -9.74
C GLN A 127 13.23 -4.49 -10.79
N ALA A 128 14.43 -4.98 -10.46
CA ALA A 128 15.18 -5.87 -11.32
C ALA A 128 14.46 -7.19 -11.57
N ALA A 129 13.87 -7.78 -10.50
CA ALA A 129 13.06 -9.00 -10.60
C ALA A 129 11.80 -8.76 -11.46
N LEU A 130 11.10 -7.65 -11.24
CA LEU A 130 9.94 -7.26 -12.06
C LEU A 130 10.32 -7.11 -13.53
N MET A 131 11.46 -6.47 -13.84
CA MET A 131 11.94 -6.32 -15.20
C MET A 131 12.25 -7.68 -15.85
N ALA A 132 12.89 -8.59 -15.12
CA ALA A 132 13.13 -9.96 -15.58
C ALA A 132 11.82 -10.71 -15.88
N LEU A 133 10.81 -10.59 -15.02
CA LEU A 133 9.49 -11.18 -15.26
C LEU A 133 8.82 -10.61 -16.50
N LYS A 134 8.84 -9.29 -16.68
CA LYS A 134 8.31 -8.63 -17.88
C LYS A 134 9.00 -9.08 -19.17
N PHE A 135 10.32 -9.31 -19.11
CA PHE A 135 11.09 -9.76 -20.26
C PHE A 135 10.70 -11.18 -20.70
N THR A 136 10.26 -12.03 -19.78
CA THR A 136 9.83 -13.41 -20.07
C THR A 136 8.33 -13.55 -20.39
N ALA A 137 7.55 -12.48 -20.17
CA ALA A 137 6.10 -12.48 -20.36
C ALA A 137 5.71 -12.40 -21.86
N ASP A 138 4.60 -13.05 -22.20
CA ASP A 138 3.99 -12.91 -23.53
C ASP A 138 3.51 -11.45 -23.72
N PRO A 139 3.96 -10.77 -24.80
CA PRO A 139 3.65 -9.35 -25.04
C PRO A 139 2.16 -9.06 -25.16
N GLU A 140 1.37 -9.96 -25.75
CA GLU A 140 -0.03 -9.71 -26.06
C GLU A 140 -0.97 -10.00 -24.89
N LYS A 141 -0.55 -10.83 -23.92
CA LYS A 141 -1.41 -11.31 -22.83
C LYS A 141 -0.89 -10.91 -21.46
N GLU A 142 0.25 -11.49 -21.08
CA GLU A 142 0.77 -11.37 -19.71
C GLU A 142 1.37 -10.02 -19.45
N LEU A 143 2.22 -9.51 -20.38
CA LEU A 143 2.84 -8.22 -20.25
C LEU A 143 1.79 -7.11 -20.18
N ALA A 144 0.78 -7.14 -21.05
CA ALA A 144 -0.32 -6.17 -21.02
C ALA A 144 -1.07 -6.21 -19.69
N SER A 145 -1.29 -7.40 -19.12
CA SER A 145 -1.95 -7.57 -17.81
C SER A 145 -1.10 -7.03 -16.66
N ILE A 146 0.22 -7.25 -16.70
CA ILE A 146 1.17 -6.73 -15.71
C ILE A 146 1.20 -5.19 -15.75
N GLU A 147 1.32 -4.62 -16.95
CA GLU A 147 1.32 -3.15 -17.12
C GLU A 147 0.01 -2.52 -16.65
N TYR A 148 -1.14 -3.13 -17.00
CA TYR A 148 -2.43 -2.67 -16.54
C TYR A 148 -2.55 -2.69 -15.01
N TRP A 149 -2.01 -3.74 -14.35
CA TRP A 149 -2.01 -3.84 -12.89
C TRP A 149 -1.12 -2.76 -12.25
N ILE A 150 0.09 -2.54 -12.81
CA ILE A 150 1.05 -1.55 -12.30
C ILE A 150 0.52 -0.13 -12.45
N MET A 151 -0.19 0.17 -13.55
CA MET A 151 -0.80 1.48 -13.78
C MET A 151 -1.74 1.91 -12.64
N GLY A 152 -2.29 0.94 -11.92
CA GLY A 152 -3.22 1.18 -10.84
C GLY A 152 -4.56 1.74 -11.29
N SER A 153 -5.65 1.25 -10.72
CA SER A 153 -7.00 1.71 -11.06
C SER A 153 -8.01 1.38 -9.97
N LEU A 154 -8.87 2.33 -9.67
CA LEU A 154 -10.08 2.06 -8.88
C LEU A 154 -11.19 1.39 -9.71
N GLY A 155 -11.01 1.32 -11.03
CA GLY A 155 -11.99 0.74 -11.96
C GLY A 155 -12.21 -0.76 -11.79
N SER A 156 -11.20 -1.50 -11.33
CA SER A 156 -11.23 -2.94 -11.09
C SER A 156 -11.82 -3.34 -9.73
N VAL A 157 -12.14 -2.37 -8.87
CA VAL A 157 -12.66 -2.63 -7.52
C VAL A 157 -14.11 -3.09 -7.58
N THR A 158 -14.39 -4.22 -6.93
CA THR A 158 -15.72 -4.82 -6.78
C THR A 158 -16.07 -4.93 -5.29
N ALA A 159 -17.37 -5.03 -4.99
CA ALA A 159 -17.86 -5.15 -3.60
C ALA A 159 -17.21 -6.33 -2.84
N SER A 160 -16.95 -7.44 -3.53
CA SER A 160 -16.35 -8.64 -2.93
C SER A 160 -14.90 -8.46 -2.47
N ARG A 161 -14.18 -7.46 -2.98
CA ARG A 161 -12.77 -7.20 -2.63
C ARG A 161 -12.59 -6.12 -1.56
N LEU A 162 -13.66 -5.39 -1.21
CA LEU A 162 -13.61 -4.33 -0.21
C LEU A 162 -13.32 -4.78 1.24
N PRO A 163 -13.81 -5.94 1.72
CA PRO A 163 -13.74 -6.27 3.13
C PRO A 163 -12.33 -6.30 3.69
N LEU A 164 -11.38 -6.87 2.97
CA LEU A 164 -9.99 -7.00 3.42
C LEU A 164 -9.30 -5.65 3.62
N PRO A 165 -9.20 -4.75 2.61
CA PRO A 165 -8.57 -3.45 2.80
C PRO A 165 -9.33 -2.59 3.81
N LEU A 166 -10.66 -2.69 3.86
CA LEU A 166 -11.48 -1.96 4.81
C LEU A 166 -11.10 -2.32 6.24
N VAL A 167 -11.05 -3.62 6.56
CA VAL A 167 -10.67 -4.09 7.91
C VAL A 167 -9.23 -3.70 8.24
N LEU A 168 -8.27 -3.94 7.33
CA LEU A 168 -6.86 -3.66 7.58
C LEU A 168 -6.56 -2.16 7.72
N VAL A 169 -7.20 -1.33 6.89
CA VAL A 169 -7.01 0.13 6.97
C VAL A 169 -7.64 0.70 8.23
N PHE A 170 -8.88 0.31 8.57
CA PHE A 170 -9.51 0.79 9.80
C PHE A 170 -8.80 0.29 11.05
N ALA A 171 -8.40 -0.98 11.10
CA ALA A 171 -7.60 -1.51 12.20
C ALA A 171 -6.25 -0.78 12.32
N GLY A 172 -5.58 -0.56 11.20
CA GLY A 172 -4.33 0.20 11.15
C GLY A 172 -4.50 1.64 11.64
N ILE A 173 -5.49 2.36 11.14
CA ILE A 173 -5.79 3.74 11.60
C ILE A 173 -6.16 3.75 13.09
N ALA A 174 -6.90 2.75 13.58
CA ALA A 174 -7.21 2.64 15.01
C ALA A 174 -5.95 2.46 15.86
N VAL A 175 -5.02 1.60 15.43
CA VAL A 175 -3.72 1.44 16.11
C VAL A 175 -2.93 2.76 16.07
N LEU A 176 -2.87 3.44 14.92
CA LEU A 176 -2.21 4.75 14.81
C LEU A 176 -2.84 5.79 15.73
N ALA A 177 -4.16 5.80 15.86
CA ALA A 177 -4.89 6.71 16.74
C ALA A 177 -4.66 6.42 18.23
N VAL A 178 -4.59 5.14 18.62
CA VAL A 178 -4.32 4.74 20.01
C VAL A 178 -2.89 5.11 20.41
N PHE A 179 -1.93 4.91 19.52
CA PHE A 179 -0.51 5.16 19.78
C PHE A 179 -0.02 6.53 19.28
N TYR A 180 -0.91 7.46 18.89
CA TYR A 180 -0.50 8.72 18.26
C TYR A 180 0.46 9.53 19.12
N ARG A 181 0.24 9.59 20.45
CA ARG A 181 1.13 10.31 21.39
C ARG A 181 2.53 9.71 21.43
N GLN A 182 2.62 8.38 21.45
CA GLN A 182 3.90 7.67 21.43
C GLN A 182 4.63 7.87 20.11
N PHE A 183 3.90 7.90 18.99
CA PHE A 183 4.51 8.15 17.68
C PHE A 183 5.05 9.58 17.53
N LEU A 184 4.47 10.58 18.22
CA LEU A 184 5.03 11.92 18.25
C LEU A 184 6.45 11.95 18.81
N PHE A 185 6.83 11.06 19.73
CA PHE A 185 8.20 10.96 20.21
C PHE A 185 9.20 10.52 19.12
N LEU A 186 8.74 9.93 18.02
CA LEU A 186 9.61 9.59 16.88
C LEU A 186 10.08 10.83 16.10
N THR A 187 9.45 11.99 16.30
CA THR A 187 9.89 13.26 15.70
C THR A 187 11.05 13.89 16.48
N LEU A 188 11.22 13.56 17.76
CA LEU A 188 12.32 14.01 18.59
C LEU A 188 13.63 13.32 18.19
N ASP A 189 14.76 13.86 18.65
CA ASP A 189 16.02 13.17 18.50
C ASP A 189 16.04 11.88 19.32
N GLU A 190 16.76 10.88 18.80
CA GLU A 190 16.70 9.51 19.36
C GLU A 190 17.19 9.47 20.81
N GLU A 191 18.17 10.32 21.16
CA GLU A 191 18.67 10.45 22.52
C GLU A 191 17.63 11.10 23.44
N GLU A 192 16.98 12.16 23.00
CA GLU A 192 15.90 12.83 23.74
C GLU A 192 14.72 11.90 24.00
N ALA A 193 14.28 11.18 22.96
CA ALA A 193 13.18 10.22 23.08
C ALA A 193 13.51 9.07 24.04
N ARG A 194 14.77 8.61 24.08
CA ARG A 194 15.25 7.59 25.04
C ARG A 194 15.32 8.13 26.46
N MET A 195 15.74 9.38 26.67
CA MET A 195 15.72 10.02 27.99
C MET A 195 14.32 10.11 28.59
N LEU A 196 13.29 10.22 27.74
CA LEU A 196 11.88 10.17 28.13
C LEU A 196 11.35 8.73 28.36
N GLY A 197 12.23 7.72 28.35
CA GLY A 197 11.86 6.32 28.58
C GLY A 197 11.16 5.65 27.40
N THR A 198 11.22 6.25 26.21
CA THR A 198 10.48 5.76 25.03
C THR A 198 11.26 4.65 24.33
N PRO A 199 10.64 3.46 24.06
CA PRO A 199 11.28 2.38 23.32
C PRO A 199 11.26 2.67 21.80
N VAL A 200 12.11 3.62 21.36
CA VAL A 200 12.13 4.18 20.00
C VAL A 200 12.15 3.10 18.92
N THR A 201 13.00 2.08 19.09
CA THR A 201 13.13 0.98 18.11
C THR A 201 11.84 0.18 17.94
N LEU A 202 11.15 -0.11 19.05
CA LEU A 202 9.90 -0.86 19.02
C LEU A 202 8.77 -0.04 18.39
N LEU A 203 8.67 1.24 18.78
CA LEU A 203 7.68 2.17 18.21
C LEU A 203 7.88 2.39 16.72
N ARG A 204 9.14 2.55 16.28
CA ARG A 204 9.49 2.66 14.87
C ARG A 204 9.07 1.41 14.09
N LEU A 205 9.37 0.22 14.63
CA LEU A 205 8.97 -1.04 14.02
C LEU A 205 7.46 -1.18 13.94
N LEU A 206 6.74 -0.88 15.02
CA LEU A 206 5.28 -0.93 15.06
C LEU A 206 4.68 0.04 14.04
N ALA A 207 5.13 1.31 14.04
CA ALA A 207 4.64 2.33 13.13
C ALA A 207 4.82 1.95 11.66
N LEU A 208 6.02 1.49 11.28
CA LEU A 208 6.32 1.04 9.92
C LEU A 208 5.53 -0.22 9.54
N THR A 209 5.39 -1.17 10.45
CA THR A 209 4.60 -2.40 10.18
C THR A 209 3.14 -2.06 9.91
N VAL A 210 2.53 -1.23 10.76
CA VAL A 210 1.12 -0.82 10.58
C VAL A 210 0.94 -0.02 9.29
N ALA A 211 1.81 0.96 9.05
CA ALA A 211 1.77 1.76 7.81
C ALA A 211 1.95 0.88 6.56
N THR A 212 2.86 -0.09 6.61
CA THR A 212 3.07 -1.05 5.52
C THR A 212 1.86 -1.93 5.26
N LEU A 213 1.22 -2.46 6.31
CA LEU A 213 0.01 -3.28 6.19
C LEU A 213 -1.12 -2.50 5.51
N ILE A 214 -1.31 -1.23 5.89
CA ILE A 214 -2.28 -0.34 5.26
C ILE A 214 -1.98 -0.19 3.77
N VAL A 215 -0.75 0.17 3.42
CA VAL A 215 -0.36 0.40 2.01
C VAL A 215 -0.44 -0.88 1.19
N ALA A 216 0.08 -1.99 1.70
CA ALA A 216 0.05 -3.28 1.02
C ALA A 216 -1.39 -3.75 0.76
N ALA A 217 -2.30 -3.57 1.73
CA ALA A 217 -3.72 -3.91 1.56
C ALA A 217 -4.40 -3.08 0.46
N ILE A 218 -4.07 -1.79 0.35
CA ILE A 218 -4.62 -0.90 -0.66
C ILE A 218 -4.02 -1.26 -2.03
N VAL A 219 -2.69 -1.24 -2.14
CA VAL A 219 -1.97 -1.45 -3.41
C VAL A 219 -2.27 -2.82 -4.02
N SER A 220 -2.44 -3.86 -3.20
CA SER A 220 -2.77 -5.20 -3.70
C SER A 220 -4.09 -5.27 -4.49
N ILE A 221 -5.00 -4.33 -4.29
CA ILE A 221 -6.30 -4.28 -4.98
C ILE A 221 -6.34 -3.21 -6.05
N THR A 222 -5.78 -2.04 -5.77
CA THR A 222 -5.84 -0.87 -6.67
C THR A 222 -4.68 -0.82 -7.65
N GLY A 223 -3.62 -1.60 -7.45
CA GLY A 223 -2.33 -1.36 -8.08
C GLY A 223 -1.63 -0.15 -7.45
N ILE A 224 -0.59 0.36 -8.09
CA ILE A 224 0.22 1.45 -7.54
C ILE A 224 -0.55 2.77 -7.63
N ILE A 225 -0.66 3.46 -6.49
CA ILE A 225 -1.18 4.84 -6.41
C ILE A 225 -0.06 5.71 -5.86
N SER A 226 0.63 6.41 -6.75
CA SER A 226 1.77 7.25 -6.40
C SER A 226 1.35 8.61 -5.86
N PHE A 227 2.26 9.25 -5.12
CA PHE A 227 2.18 10.62 -4.60
C PHE A 227 1.11 10.91 -3.53
N VAL A 228 0.05 10.13 -3.38
CA VAL A 228 -0.98 10.40 -2.35
C VAL A 228 -0.37 10.38 -0.95
N GLY A 229 0.49 9.40 -0.65
CA GLY A 229 1.18 9.31 0.64
C GLY A 229 2.23 10.41 0.88
N LEU A 230 2.69 11.07 -0.17
CA LEU A 230 3.60 12.20 -0.08
C LEU A 230 2.84 13.50 0.17
N LEU A 231 1.75 13.73 -0.58
CA LEU A 231 1.04 15.00 -0.60
C LEU A 231 -0.01 15.14 0.50
N ALA A 232 -0.71 14.03 0.85
CA ALA A 232 -1.81 14.08 1.81
C ALA A 232 -1.42 14.53 3.24
N PRO A 233 -0.20 14.31 3.75
CA PRO A 233 0.22 14.81 5.05
C PRO A 233 0.49 16.32 5.11
N HIS A 234 0.63 16.98 3.95
CA HIS A 234 0.84 18.43 3.80
C HIS A 234 -0.46 19.16 3.58
#